data_2f63b8b200a96f153482f04abb490e98
#
_entry.id   2f63b8b200a96f153482f04abb490e98
#
_cell.length_a   1.000
_cell.length_b   1.000
_cell.length_c   1.000
_cell.angle_alpha   90.00
_cell.angle_beta   90.00
_cell.angle_gamma   90.00
#
_symmetry.space_group_name_H-M   'P 1'
#
loop_
_entity.id
_entity.type
_entity.pdbx_description
1 polymer ?
#
loop_
_entity_poly.entity_id
_entity_poly.type
_entity_poly.pdbx_seq_one_letter_code
_entity_poly.pdbx_strand_id
1 'polypeptide(L)'
;MHPWNLGDLPISLPENTVVVGVFLTDFHRAWPWSERRWRFVASRMTELVALRWQGDAVAMAAALQGAALVRSVDEPHLAPWLARLAACKAAPALFPAVDRRCDSFSQWWTRASRGLASASDLLAARQAPAW
;
A
#
# COMPACT_ATOMS: atom_id res chain seq x y z
N MET A 1 -5.98 -1.90 3.93
CA MET A 1 -4.86 -2.56 3.19
C MET A 1 -5.29 -2.76 1.74
N HIS A 2 -4.42 -2.58 0.78
CA HIS A 2 -4.69 -2.77 -0.65
C HIS A 2 -3.56 -3.57 -1.31
N PRO A 3 -3.74 -4.07 -2.55
CA PRO A 3 -2.80 -5.00 -3.21
C PRO A 3 -1.36 -4.50 -3.41
N TRP A 4 -1.11 -3.22 -3.31
CA TRP A 4 0.25 -2.63 -3.37
C TRP A 4 0.87 -2.42 -1.99
N ASN A 5 0.13 -2.72 -0.91
CA ASN A 5 0.64 -2.64 0.45
C ASN A 5 0.34 -3.94 1.20
N LEU A 6 1.08 -4.98 0.88
CA LEU A 6 0.99 -6.33 1.46
C LEU A 6 2.14 -6.60 2.44
N GLY A 7 2.66 -5.57 3.07
CA GLY A 7 3.60 -5.68 4.18
C GLY A 7 2.92 -6.09 5.48
N ASP A 8 3.74 -6.43 6.46
CA ASP A 8 3.22 -6.77 7.78
C ASP A 8 2.47 -5.59 8.39
N LEU A 9 1.46 -5.91 9.19
CA LEU A 9 0.71 -4.90 9.91
C LEU A 9 1.60 -4.23 10.97
N PRO A 10 1.33 -2.95 11.30
CA PRO A 10 2.01 -2.28 12.42
C PRO A 10 1.88 -3.11 13.70
N ILE A 11 2.94 -3.15 14.48
CA ILE A 11 2.98 -3.89 15.76
C ILE A 11 1.92 -3.39 16.74
N SER A 12 1.63 -2.08 16.68
CA SER A 12 0.59 -1.46 17.50
C SER A 12 -0.43 -0.74 16.62
N LEU A 13 -1.65 -1.20 16.67
CA LEU A 13 -2.81 -0.50 16.12
C LEU A 13 -3.64 0.04 17.28
N PRO A 14 -4.33 1.18 17.12
CA PRO A 14 -5.28 1.67 18.12
C PRO A 14 -6.31 0.58 18.49
N GLU A 15 -6.76 0.59 19.74
CA GLU A 15 -7.84 -0.29 20.15
C GLU A 15 -9.06 -0.15 19.23
N ASN A 16 -9.76 -1.23 19.00
CA ASN A 16 -10.92 -1.31 18.10
C ASN A 16 -10.63 -1.02 16.62
N THR A 17 -9.37 -1.09 16.21
CA THR A 17 -9.01 -0.99 14.77
C THR A 17 -9.38 -2.29 14.07
N VAL A 18 -10.18 -2.16 13.00
CA VAL A 18 -10.45 -3.27 12.07
C VAL A 18 -9.63 -3.08 10.81
N VAL A 19 -8.82 -4.07 10.46
CA VAL A 19 -8.04 -4.06 9.23
C VAL A 19 -8.78 -4.81 8.15
N VAL A 20 -9.06 -4.12 7.05
CA VAL A 20 -9.76 -4.68 5.88
C VAL A 20 -8.85 -4.68 4.67
N GLY A 21 -8.73 -5.84 4.02
CA GLY A 21 -8.14 -5.96 2.70
C GLY A 21 -9.14 -5.56 1.63
N VAL A 22 -8.80 -4.64 0.74
CA VAL A 22 -9.73 -4.16 -0.29
C VAL A 22 -9.23 -4.43 -1.71
N PHE A 23 -10.11 -4.92 -2.58
CA PHE A 23 -9.92 -5.04 -4.02
C PHE A 23 -10.90 -4.11 -4.74
N LEU A 24 -10.37 -3.06 -5.36
CA LEU A 24 -11.17 -2.05 -6.07
C LEU A 24 -11.50 -2.54 -7.49
N THR A 25 -12.75 -2.91 -7.72
CA THR A 25 -13.19 -3.43 -9.02
C THR A 25 -13.07 -2.39 -10.13
N ASP A 26 -13.24 -1.11 -9.82
CA ASP A 26 -13.09 -0.01 -10.79
C ASP A 26 -11.67 0.02 -11.37
N PHE A 27 -10.67 -0.11 -10.49
CA PHE A 27 -9.28 -0.19 -10.91
C PHE A 27 -9.05 -1.43 -11.78
N HIS A 28 -9.49 -2.59 -11.32
CA HIS A 28 -9.20 -3.86 -12.01
C HIS A 28 -9.96 -4.05 -13.32
N ARG A 29 -11.07 -3.36 -13.54
CA ARG A 29 -11.72 -3.29 -14.86
C ARG A 29 -10.88 -2.53 -15.88
N ALA A 30 -10.26 -1.41 -15.44
CA ALA A 30 -9.39 -0.61 -16.30
C ALA A 30 -8.01 -1.26 -16.50
N TRP A 31 -7.52 -1.96 -15.48
CA TRP A 31 -6.18 -2.55 -15.42
C TRP A 31 -6.25 -4.01 -14.96
N PRO A 32 -6.68 -4.92 -15.83
CA PRO A 32 -6.84 -6.33 -15.46
C PRO A 32 -5.48 -6.99 -15.20
N TRP A 33 -5.46 -7.85 -14.20
CA TRP A 33 -4.29 -8.63 -13.85
C TRP A 33 -4.36 -10.04 -14.41
N SER A 34 -3.19 -10.65 -14.62
CA SER A 34 -3.11 -12.08 -14.90
C SER A 34 -3.60 -12.89 -13.70
N GLU A 35 -4.09 -14.09 -13.97
CA GLU A 35 -4.54 -15.03 -12.93
C GLU A 35 -3.44 -15.32 -11.90
N ARG A 36 -2.20 -15.47 -12.36
CA ARG A 36 -1.05 -15.70 -11.49
C ARG A 36 -0.86 -14.56 -10.48
N ARG A 37 -1.00 -13.30 -10.92
CA ARG A 37 -0.91 -12.14 -10.03
C ARG A 37 -2.07 -12.11 -9.05
N TRP A 38 -3.27 -12.40 -9.50
CA TRP A 38 -4.44 -12.50 -8.64
C TRP A 38 -4.26 -13.52 -7.53
N ARG A 39 -3.84 -14.74 -7.86
CA ARG A 39 -3.59 -15.80 -6.87
C ARG A 39 -2.58 -15.37 -5.83
N PHE A 40 -1.44 -14.81 -6.27
CA PHE A 40 -0.39 -14.35 -5.36
C PHE A 40 -0.90 -13.28 -4.39
N VAL A 41 -1.54 -12.23 -4.91
CA VAL A 41 -2.01 -11.11 -4.10
C VAL A 41 -3.15 -11.55 -3.17
N ALA A 42 -4.09 -12.34 -3.64
CA ALA A 42 -5.21 -12.84 -2.82
C ALA A 42 -4.72 -13.77 -1.70
N SER A 43 -3.78 -14.68 -2.00
CA SER A 43 -3.17 -15.54 -0.99
C SER A 43 -2.46 -14.72 0.09
N ARG A 44 -1.59 -13.79 -0.31
CA ARG A 44 -0.87 -12.97 0.65
C ARG A 44 -1.80 -12.08 1.48
N MET A 45 -2.83 -11.51 0.88
CA MET A 45 -3.81 -10.73 1.64
C MET A 45 -4.59 -11.58 2.65
N THR A 46 -4.85 -12.85 2.32
CA THR A 46 -5.51 -13.79 3.23
C THR A 46 -4.66 -14.11 4.47
N GLU A 47 -3.34 -14.15 4.31
CA GLU A 47 -2.42 -14.35 5.44
C GLU A 47 -2.36 -13.12 6.37
N LEU A 48 -2.53 -11.92 5.81
CA LEU A 48 -2.34 -10.66 6.54
C LEU A 48 -3.62 -10.18 7.24
N VAL A 49 -4.79 -10.40 6.66
CA VAL A 49 -6.06 -9.88 7.18
C VAL A 49 -7.20 -10.89 7.06
N ALA A 50 -7.99 -10.97 8.11
CA ALA A 50 -9.16 -11.86 8.14
C ALA A 50 -10.31 -11.33 7.29
N LEU A 51 -10.50 -10.01 7.26
CA LEU A 51 -11.61 -9.37 6.55
C LEU A 51 -11.16 -8.82 5.20
N ARG A 52 -11.82 -9.24 4.14
CA ARG A 52 -11.51 -8.83 2.78
C ARG A 52 -12.77 -8.41 2.05
N TRP A 53 -12.71 -7.29 1.36
CA TRP A 53 -13.82 -6.73 0.59
C TRP A 53 -13.42 -6.58 -0.88
N GLN A 54 -14.39 -6.81 -1.74
CA GLN A 54 -14.28 -6.55 -3.16
C GLN A 54 -15.49 -5.73 -3.61
N GLY A 55 -15.24 -4.62 -4.27
CA GLY A 55 -16.30 -3.74 -4.76
C GLY A 55 -15.75 -2.51 -5.45
N ASP A 56 -16.66 -1.69 -5.98
CA ASP A 56 -16.29 -0.37 -6.47
C ASP A 56 -16.10 0.63 -5.31
N ALA A 57 -15.50 1.77 -5.62
CA ALA A 57 -15.21 2.78 -4.60
C ALA A 57 -16.47 3.35 -3.95
N VAL A 58 -17.58 3.41 -4.67
CA VAL A 58 -18.86 3.93 -4.14
C VAL A 58 -19.45 2.96 -3.11
N ALA A 59 -19.53 1.67 -3.46
CA ALA A 59 -20.03 0.65 -2.55
C ALA A 59 -19.15 0.54 -1.29
N MET A 60 -17.84 0.62 -1.45
CA MET A 60 -16.91 0.61 -0.31
C MET A 60 -17.06 1.85 0.58
N ALA A 61 -17.22 3.04 -0.01
CA ALA A 61 -17.46 4.26 0.75
C ALA A 61 -18.75 4.15 1.57
N ALA A 62 -19.81 3.61 0.97
CA ALA A 62 -21.07 3.37 1.68
C ALA A 62 -20.90 2.38 2.86
N ALA A 63 -20.14 1.30 2.66
CA ALA A 63 -19.88 0.33 3.72
C ALA A 63 -19.03 0.90 4.87
N LEU A 64 -18.26 1.95 4.62
CA LEU A 64 -17.38 2.61 5.61
C LEU A 64 -18.05 3.79 6.32
N GLN A 65 -19.28 4.17 5.99
CA GLN A 65 -19.95 5.35 6.56
C GLN A 65 -20.05 5.37 8.09
N GLY A 66 -20.05 4.19 8.73
CA GLY A 66 -20.08 4.08 10.19
C GLY A 66 -18.71 4.18 10.87
N ALA A 67 -17.62 4.23 10.11
CA ALA A 67 -16.29 4.28 10.68
C ALA A 67 -15.92 5.72 11.09
N ALA A 68 -15.44 5.91 12.31
CA ALA A 68 -15.02 7.22 12.81
C ALA A 68 -13.80 7.76 12.02
N LEU A 69 -12.93 6.88 11.57
CA LEU A 69 -11.75 7.23 10.79
C LEU A 69 -11.32 6.04 9.94
N VAL A 70 -11.09 6.28 8.66
CA VAL A 70 -10.51 5.30 7.73
C VAL A 70 -9.15 5.77 7.27
N ARG A 71 -8.14 4.92 7.38
CA ARG A 71 -6.76 5.21 6.96
C ARG A 71 -6.25 4.18 5.97
N SER A 72 -5.40 4.62 5.06
CA SER A 72 -4.69 3.76 4.13
C SER A 72 -3.29 4.29 3.87
N VAL A 73 -2.43 3.47 3.30
CA VAL A 73 -1.18 3.92 2.70
C VAL A 73 -1.50 4.48 1.33
N ASP A 74 -0.86 5.57 0.96
CA ASP A 74 -1.01 6.16 -0.36
C ASP A 74 -0.39 5.25 -1.43
N GLU A 75 -1.06 5.19 -2.58
CA GLU A 75 -0.60 4.47 -3.76
C GLU A 75 -1.03 5.24 -5.01
N PRO A 76 -0.09 5.78 -5.78
CA PRO A 76 -0.41 6.62 -6.93
C PRO A 76 -1.38 5.99 -7.94
N HIS A 77 -1.27 4.68 -8.15
CA HIS A 77 -2.17 3.95 -9.05
C HIS A 77 -3.61 3.89 -8.53
N LEU A 78 -3.80 3.96 -7.23
CA LEU A 78 -5.12 3.86 -6.59
C LEU A 78 -5.63 5.21 -6.07
N ALA A 79 -4.81 6.25 -6.10
CA ALA A 79 -5.11 7.55 -5.48
C ALA A 79 -6.51 8.11 -5.81
N PRO A 80 -7.01 8.07 -7.07
CA PRO A 80 -8.33 8.61 -7.40
C PRO A 80 -9.49 7.91 -6.68
N TRP A 81 -9.33 6.62 -6.36
CA TRP A 81 -10.34 5.82 -5.65
C TRP A 81 -10.11 5.87 -4.14
N LEU A 82 -8.87 5.74 -3.69
CA LEU A 82 -8.53 5.77 -2.26
C LEU A 82 -8.89 7.09 -1.59
N ALA A 83 -8.74 8.22 -2.29
CA ALA A 83 -9.11 9.55 -1.77
C ALA A 83 -10.59 9.66 -1.38
N ARG A 84 -11.45 8.81 -1.94
CA ARG A 84 -12.89 8.74 -1.59
C ARG A 84 -13.17 7.86 -0.37
N LEU A 85 -12.22 7.01 0.00
CA LEU A 85 -12.42 5.97 1.01
C LEU A 85 -11.69 6.27 2.32
N ALA A 86 -10.52 6.89 2.25
CA ALA A 86 -9.61 6.94 3.38
C ALA A 86 -8.74 8.19 3.39
N ALA A 87 -8.30 8.58 4.58
CA ALA A 87 -7.17 9.48 4.73
C ALA A 87 -5.89 8.69 4.42
N CYS A 88 -5.23 9.03 3.31
CA CYS A 88 -4.03 8.36 2.85
C CYS A 88 -2.78 8.99 3.45
N LYS A 89 -1.83 8.14 3.88
CA LYS A 89 -0.50 8.54 4.28
C LYS A 89 0.51 8.02 3.27
N ALA A 90 1.53 8.81 2.99
CA ALA A 90 2.64 8.36 2.15
C ALA A 90 3.25 7.07 2.67
N ALA A 91 3.58 6.15 1.76
CA ALA A 91 4.35 4.97 2.12
C ALA A 91 5.73 5.39 2.65
N PRO A 92 6.29 4.68 3.64
CA PRO A 92 7.66 4.93 4.07
C PRO A 92 8.61 4.82 2.88
N ALA A 93 9.38 5.86 2.61
CA ALA A 93 10.41 5.81 1.60
C ALA A 93 11.56 4.92 2.11
N LEU A 94 11.89 3.86 1.37
CA LEU A 94 13.05 3.01 1.67
C LEU A 94 14.37 3.64 1.20
N PHE A 95 14.27 4.55 0.24
CA PHE A 95 15.42 5.21 -0.38
C PHE A 95 15.21 6.72 -0.41
N PRO A 96 16.29 7.50 -0.42
CA PRO A 96 16.22 8.92 -0.70
C PRO A 96 15.55 9.21 -2.03
N ALA A 97 14.86 10.34 -2.12
CA ALA A 97 14.27 10.78 -3.37
C ALA A 97 15.36 10.95 -4.45
N VAL A 98 15.06 10.50 -5.66
CA VAL A 98 15.93 10.67 -6.82
C VAL A 98 15.31 11.74 -7.71
N ASP A 99 15.86 12.96 -7.68
CA ASP A 99 15.31 14.15 -8.35
C ASP A 99 15.51 14.15 -9.88
N ARG A 100 16.08 13.07 -10.41
CA ARG A 100 16.33 12.95 -11.86
C ARG A 100 15.56 11.78 -12.44
N ARG A 101 15.01 11.99 -13.63
CA ARG A 101 14.52 10.89 -14.45
C ARG A 101 15.63 9.86 -14.66
N CYS A 102 15.29 8.60 -14.48
CA CYS A 102 16.16 7.47 -14.72
C CYS A 102 15.54 6.62 -15.83
N ASP A 103 16.33 6.29 -16.85
CA ASP A 103 15.86 5.53 -18.00
C ASP A 103 15.97 4.01 -17.77
N SER A 104 16.60 3.60 -16.66
CA SER A 104 16.69 2.20 -16.25
C SER A 104 16.67 2.06 -14.73
N PHE A 105 16.28 0.87 -14.27
CA PHE A 105 16.36 0.51 -12.85
C PHE A 105 17.79 0.65 -12.30
N SER A 106 18.81 0.24 -13.06
CA SER A 106 20.20 0.32 -12.61
C SER A 106 20.65 1.77 -12.36
N GLN A 107 20.24 2.70 -13.22
CA GLN A 107 20.53 4.13 -13.02
C GLN A 107 19.83 4.66 -11.76
N TRP A 108 18.56 4.29 -11.57
CA TRP A 108 17.81 4.67 -10.38
C TRP A 108 18.46 4.08 -9.14
N TRP A 109 18.76 2.78 -9.14
CA TRP A 109 19.39 2.07 -8.03
C TRP A 109 20.71 2.71 -7.60
N THR A 110 21.61 2.96 -8.55
CA THR A 110 22.90 3.59 -8.27
C THR A 110 22.75 4.95 -7.57
N ARG A 111 21.69 5.68 -7.90
CA ARG A 111 21.43 6.99 -7.28
C ARG A 111 20.73 6.85 -5.92
N ALA A 112 19.73 6.01 -5.86
CA ALA A 112 18.92 5.79 -4.65
C ALA A 112 19.72 5.12 -3.53
N SER A 113 20.71 4.28 -3.88
CA SER A 113 21.60 3.61 -2.92
C SER A 113 22.87 4.40 -2.58
N ARG A 114 23.04 5.61 -3.12
CA ARG A 114 24.22 6.41 -2.84
C ARG A 114 24.31 6.75 -1.37
N GLY A 115 25.42 6.40 -0.73
CA GLY A 115 25.63 6.61 0.71
C GLY A 115 25.18 5.46 1.59
N LEU A 116 24.60 4.39 1.03
CA LEU A 116 24.30 3.16 1.75
C LEU A 116 25.52 2.22 1.66
N ALA A 117 26.09 1.86 2.81
CA ALA A 117 27.23 0.95 2.85
C ALA A 117 26.78 -0.52 2.91
N SER A 118 25.56 -0.79 3.37
CA SER A 118 25.03 -2.15 3.53
C SER A 118 23.51 -2.21 3.42
N ALA A 119 22.99 -3.41 3.28
CA ALA A 119 21.54 -3.66 3.36
C ALA A 119 20.96 -3.30 4.76
N SER A 120 21.78 -3.33 5.79
CA SER A 120 21.37 -2.94 7.14
C SER A 120 21.06 -1.46 7.25
N ASP A 121 21.68 -0.62 6.45
CA ASP A 121 21.39 0.82 6.41
C ASP A 121 19.98 1.09 5.90
N LEU A 122 19.47 0.25 4.99
CA LEU A 122 18.08 0.28 4.53
C LEU A 122 17.10 -0.05 5.66
N LEU A 123 17.47 -1.00 6.51
CA LEU A 123 16.62 -1.42 7.63
C LEU A 123 16.65 -0.38 8.75
N ALA A 124 17.80 0.25 9.00
CA ALA A 124 17.96 1.31 10.00
C ALA A 124 17.18 2.58 9.61
N ALA A 125 17.11 2.90 8.32
CA ALA A 125 16.30 4.01 7.80
C ALA A 125 14.78 3.75 7.89
N ARG A 126 14.38 2.52 8.18
CA ARG A 126 12.99 2.09 8.34
C ARG A 126 12.48 2.40 9.76
N GLN A 127 12.56 3.63 10.19
CA GLN A 127 11.76 4.06 11.33
C GLN A 127 10.30 4.06 10.88
N ALA A 128 9.54 3.11 11.42
CA ALA A 128 8.11 2.99 11.13
C ALA A 128 7.43 4.33 11.44
N PRO A 129 6.68 4.91 10.51
CA PRO A 129 5.89 6.09 10.83
C PRO A 129 4.91 5.72 11.93
N ALA A 130 4.83 6.53 12.96
CA ALA A 130 3.77 6.42 13.95
C ALA A 130 2.42 6.57 13.25
N TRP A 131 1.60 5.58 13.41
CA TRP A 131 0.22 5.55 12.91
C TRP A 131 -0.71 6.36 13.78
#